data_9c77396cd7cab7ff40b3f74107d1800d
#
_entry.id   9c77396cd7cab7ff40b3f74107d1800d
#
_cell.length_a   1.000
_cell.length_b   1.000
_cell.length_c   1.000
_cell.angle_alpha   90.00
_cell.angle_beta   90.00
_cell.angle_gamma   90.00
#
_symmetry.space_group_name_H-M   'P 1'
#
loop_
_entity.id
_entity.type
_entity.pdbx_description
1 polymer ?
#
loop_
_entity_poly.entity_id
_entity_poly.type
_entity_poly.pdbx_seq_one_letter_code
_entity_poly.pdbx_strand_id
1 'polypeptide(L)'
;MAKPLIVYYSLGGKTKKVVDMLQKFTNADIYEIELEKPYTKLTAYTVGLGHCKTGYEPPIKNEIDLSAYDKIFIGGPTWWFTYAPPINSFIKKYDLTDKIIYPFGTATSNFGSYFERFNKECKAKEIKKPLKILRATLNKGLEEAVKLWLDEEYNK
;
A
#
# COMPACT_ATOMS: atom_id res chain seq x y z
N MET A 1 -9.88 -15.30 15.78
CA MET A 1 -9.83 -14.04 15.05
C MET A 1 -9.19 -14.26 13.69
N ALA A 2 -9.73 -13.62 12.67
CA ALA A 2 -9.15 -13.71 11.34
C ALA A 2 -7.77 -13.03 11.32
N LYS A 3 -6.84 -13.60 10.55
CA LYS A 3 -5.55 -12.96 10.31
C LYS A 3 -5.74 -11.70 9.48
N PRO A 4 -4.95 -10.66 9.70
CA PRO A 4 -4.93 -9.53 8.77
C PRO A 4 -4.19 -9.90 7.48
N LEU A 5 -4.44 -9.12 6.43
CA LEU A 5 -3.78 -9.26 5.14
C LEU A 5 -2.97 -8.01 4.85
N ILE A 6 -1.77 -8.17 4.30
CA ILE A 6 -0.99 -7.06 3.77
C ILE A 6 -1.02 -7.15 2.25
N VAL A 7 -1.58 -6.13 1.63
CA VAL A 7 -1.62 -5.96 0.16
C VAL A 7 -0.61 -4.88 -0.19
N TYR A 8 0.33 -5.19 -1.10
CA TYR A 8 1.33 -4.21 -1.46
C TYR A 8 1.82 -4.36 -2.89
N TYR A 9 2.39 -3.27 -3.39
CA TYR A 9 3.16 -3.24 -4.62
C TYR A 9 4.55 -2.66 -4.31
N SER A 10 5.60 -3.25 -4.86
CA SER A 10 6.97 -2.77 -4.67
C SER A 10 7.75 -2.96 -5.97
N LEU A 11 8.47 -1.93 -6.40
CA LEU A 11 9.31 -2.02 -7.58
C LEU A 11 10.79 -2.17 -7.22
N GLY A 12 11.28 -1.45 -6.24
CA GLY A 12 12.68 -1.46 -5.83
C GLY A 12 12.98 -2.13 -4.50
N GLY A 13 11.98 -2.73 -3.87
CA GLY A 13 12.14 -3.41 -2.58
C GLY A 13 12.01 -2.54 -1.35
N LYS A 14 11.84 -1.24 -1.49
CA LYS A 14 11.71 -0.33 -0.34
C LYS A 14 10.41 -0.56 0.41
N THR A 15 9.29 -0.64 -0.31
CA THR A 15 8.00 -0.94 0.29
C THR A 15 8.00 -2.33 0.93
N LYS A 16 8.69 -3.28 0.31
CA LYS A 16 8.80 -4.63 0.87
C LYS A 16 9.45 -4.65 2.24
N LYS A 17 10.40 -3.76 2.51
CA LYS A 17 11.00 -3.66 3.87
C LYS A 17 9.95 -3.28 4.92
N VAL A 18 9.04 -2.40 4.58
CA VAL A 18 7.93 -2.02 5.47
C VAL A 18 7.01 -3.21 5.67
N VAL A 19 6.68 -3.93 4.59
CA VAL A 19 5.83 -5.13 4.63
C VAL A 19 6.43 -6.19 5.54
N ASP A 20 7.73 -6.46 5.42
CA ASP A 20 8.40 -7.46 6.26
C ASP A 20 8.32 -7.09 7.74
N MET A 21 8.46 -5.79 8.05
CA MET A 21 8.34 -5.31 9.42
C MET A 21 6.89 -5.41 9.94
N LEU A 22 5.92 -5.05 9.12
CA LEU A 22 4.49 -5.20 9.48
C LEU A 22 4.16 -6.67 9.73
N GLN A 23 4.63 -7.58 8.88
CA GLN A 23 4.40 -9.02 9.06
C GLN A 23 5.01 -9.54 10.34
N LYS A 24 6.20 -9.08 10.68
CA LYS A 24 6.89 -9.48 11.92
C LYS A 24 6.02 -9.23 13.17
N PHE A 25 5.29 -8.12 13.19
CA PHE A 25 4.49 -7.73 14.35
C PHE A 25 3.01 -8.11 14.28
N THR A 26 2.49 -8.48 13.13
CA THR A 26 1.06 -8.78 12.96
C THR A 26 0.79 -10.23 12.59
N ASN A 27 1.81 -10.96 12.13
CA ASN A 27 1.66 -12.31 11.56
C ASN A 27 0.65 -12.33 10.41
N ALA A 28 0.56 -11.26 9.65
CA ALA A 28 -0.37 -11.12 8.55
C ALA A 28 -0.02 -12.04 7.38
N ASP A 29 -1.05 -12.43 6.62
CA ASP A 29 -0.83 -13.01 5.31
C ASP A 29 -0.39 -11.93 4.34
N ILE A 30 0.28 -12.29 3.25
CA ILE A 30 0.85 -11.35 2.30
C ILE A 30 0.30 -11.61 0.90
N TYR A 31 -0.09 -10.53 0.24
CA TYR A 31 -0.45 -10.54 -1.17
C TYR A 31 0.32 -9.42 -1.87
N GLU A 32 1.24 -9.79 -2.74
CA GLU A 32 1.96 -8.84 -3.59
C GLU A 32 1.21 -8.68 -4.90
N ILE A 33 0.89 -7.44 -5.26
CA ILE A 33 0.21 -7.15 -6.53
C ILE A 33 1.18 -7.41 -7.67
N GLU A 34 0.81 -8.31 -8.57
CA GLU A 34 1.57 -8.59 -9.78
C GLU A 34 0.77 -8.11 -10.99
N LEU A 35 1.43 -7.47 -11.93
CA LEU A 35 0.81 -6.91 -13.12
C LEU A 35 1.03 -7.80 -14.34
N GLU A 36 0.04 -7.84 -15.23
CA GLU A 36 0.18 -8.52 -16.52
C GLU A 36 1.33 -7.92 -17.34
N LYS A 37 1.51 -6.59 -17.26
CA LYS A 37 2.63 -5.86 -17.86
C LYS A 37 3.38 -5.12 -16.78
N PRO A 38 4.45 -5.71 -16.22
CA PRO A 38 5.18 -5.08 -15.11
C PRO A 38 5.84 -3.76 -15.51
N TYR A 39 5.90 -2.83 -14.57
CA TYR A 39 6.70 -1.63 -14.72
C TYR A 39 8.17 -1.96 -14.51
N THR A 40 9.04 -1.21 -15.23
CA THR A 40 10.46 -1.14 -14.92
C THR A 40 10.75 0.22 -14.30
N LYS A 41 11.98 0.43 -13.81
CA LYS A 41 12.35 1.75 -13.30
C LYS A 41 12.18 2.82 -14.38
N LEU A 42 12.53 2.50 -15.63
CA LEU A 42 12.38 3.42 -16.75
C LEU A 42 10.91 3.73 -17.04
N THR A 43 10.06 2.70 -17.16
CA THR A 43 8.64 2.91 -17.46
C THR A 43 7.89 3.58 -16.33
N ALA A 44 8.32 3.42 -15.07
CA ALA A 44 7.75 4.17 -13.96
C ALA A 44 7.97 5.67 -14.11
N TYR A 45 9.13 6.08 -14.65
CA TYR A 45 9.42 7.48 -14.90
C TYR A 45 8.73 8.05 -16.14
N THR A 46 8.46 7.23 -17.13
CA THR A 46 7.90 7.67 -18.42
C THR A 46 6.38 7.46 -18.44
N VAL A 47 5.95 6.23 -18.72
CA VAL A 47 4.53 5.87 -18.80
C VAL A 47 3.82 6.07 -17.46
N GLY A 48 4.53 5.82 -16.36
CA GLY A 48 3.98 5.95 -15.01
C GLY A 48 3.47 7.34 -14.68
N LEU A 49 4.10 8.41 -15.21
CA LEU A 49 3.61 9.77 -15.01
C LEU A 49 2.19 9.94 -15.54
N GLY A 50 1.95 9.52 -16.76
CA GLY A 50 0.63 9.59 -17.38
C GLY A 50 -0.38 8.71 -16.63
N HIS A 51 0.02 7.51 -16.25
CA HIS A 51 -0.83 6.59 -15.50
C HIS A 51 -1.24 7.16 -14.14
N CYS A 52 -0.31 7.81 -13.43
CA CYS A 52 -0.61 8.45 -12.14
C CYS A 52 -1.60 9.62 -12.33
N LYS A 53 -1.42 10.43 -13.37
CA LYS A 53 -2.28 11.58 -13.63
C LYS A 53 -3.69 11.19 -14.04
N THR A 54 -3.83 10.14 -14.85
CA THR A 54 -5.12 9.75 -15.42
C THR A 54 -5.90 8.78 -14.56
N GLY A 55 -5.29 8.24 -13.48
CA GLY A 55 -5.94 7.22 -12.67
C GLY A 55 -6.01 5.87 -13.37
N TYR A 56 -5.09 5.61 -14.29
CA TYR A 56 -5.04 4.33 -15.02
C TYR A 56 -4.93 3.14 -14.06
N GLU A 57 -5.66 2.08 -14.35
CA GLU A 57 -5.69 0.86 -13.56
C GLU A 57 -4.99 -0.26 -14.35
N PRO A 58 -3.67 -0.45 -14.18
CA PRO A 58 -2.98 -1.53 -14.87
C PRO A 58 -3.57 -2.89 -14.48
N PRO A 59 -3.78 -3.80 -15.46
CA PRO A 59 -4.37 -5.12 -15.17
C PRO A 59 -3.52 -5.94 -14.21
N ILE A 60 -4.18 -6.47 -13.19
CA ILE A 60 -3.56 -7.34 -12.17
C ILE A 60 -3.54 -8.78 -12.70
N LYS A 61 -2.37 -9.43 -12.58
CA LYS A 61 -2.16 -10.79 -13.04
C LYS A 61 -2.66 -11.83 -12.05
N ASN A 62 -2.43 -11.60 -10.75
CA ASN A 62 -2.80 -12.54 -9.69
C ASN A 62 -4.06 -12.07 -8.96
N GLU A 63 -4.90 -13.02 -8.54
CA GLU A 63 -6.12 -12.71 -7.82
C GLU A 63 -6.08 -13.23 -6.40
N ILE A 64 -6.93 -12.66 -5.54
CA ILE A 64 -7.05 -13.07 -4.15
C ILE A 64 -8.51 -13.02 -3.71
N ASP A 65 -8.90 -13.96 -2.86
CA ASP A 65 -10.21 -13.96 -2.22
C ASP A 65 -10.08 -13.25 -0.87
N LEU A 66 -10.80 -12.15 -0.70
CA LEU A 66 -10.74 -11.34 0.51
C LEU A 66 -11.73 -11.75 1.59
N SER A 67 -12.56 -12.78 1.36
CA SER A 67 -13.64 -13.15 2.28
C SER A 67 -13.16 -13.52 3.69
N ALA A 68 -11.93 -14.00 3.83
CA ALA A 68 -11.37 -14.40 5.11
C ALA A 68 -10.74 -13.24 5.91
N TYR A 69 -10.70 -12.03 5.34
CA TYR A 69 -9.97 -10.91 5.92
C TYR A 69 -10.90 -9.73 6.25
N ASP A 70 -10.86 -9.28 7.50
CA ASP A 70 -11.60 -8.10 7.93
C ASP A 70 -10.71 -6.85 7.96
N LYS A 71 -9.42 -7.04 8.24
CA LYS A 71 -8.42 -5.98 8.36
C LYS A 71 -7.35 -6.14 7.28
N ILE A 72 -7.18 -5.10 6.48
CA ILE A 72 -6.27 -5.15 5.33
C ILE A 72 -5.35 -3.94 5.36
N PHE A 73 -4.04 -4.21 5.38
CA PHE A 73 -3.02 -3.19 5.16
C PHE A 73 -2.82 -3.05 3.66
N ILE A 74 -2.85 -1.83 3.15
CA ILE A 74 -2.62 -1.58 1.71
C ILE A 74 -1.57 -0.51 1.55
N GLY A 75 -0.51 -0.81 0.80
CA GLY A 75 0.54 0.18 0.59
C GLY A 75 1.45 -0.09 -0.59
N GLY A 76 2.18 0.95 -0.94
CA GLY A 76 3.13 0.93 -2.05
C GLY A 76 3.98 2.20 -2.09
N PRO A 77 4.80 2.34 -3.15
CA PRO A 77 5.63 3.53 -3.28
C PRO A 77 4.82 4.74 -3.74
N THR A 78 5.40 5.92 -3.50
CA THR A 78 4.88 7.18 -4.05
C THR A 78 5.55 7.42 -5.41
N TRP A 79 4.75 7.49 -6.45
CA TRP A 79 5.18 7.84 -7.79
C TRP A 79 4.48 9.12 -8.23
N TRP A 80 5.27 10.10 -8.67
CA TRP A 80 4.71 11.34 -9.22
C TRP A 80 3.66 11.97 -8.29
N PHE A 81 4.03 12.06 -7.01
CA PHE A 81 3.24 12.72 -5.96
C PHE A 81 1.90 12.06 -5.61
N THR A 82 1.76 10.76 -5.93
CA THR A 82 0.59 9.97 -5.54
C THR A 82 1.00 8.50 -5.36
N TYR A 83 0.04 7.64 -5.00
CA TYR A 83 0.32 6.22 -4.92
C TYR A 83 0.53 5.63 -6.31
N ALA A 84 1.37 4.59 -6.38
CA ALA A 84 1.66 3.92 -7.65
C ALA A 84 0.39 3.31 -8.27
N PRO A 85 0.26 3.29 -9.61
CA PRO A 85 -0.94 2.81 -10.29
C PRO A 85 -1.45 1.42 -9.87
N PRO A 86 -0.61 0.43 -9.53
CA PRO A 86 -1.13 -0.87 -9.08
C PRO A 86 -2.01 -0.81 -7.84
N ILE A 87 -1.78 0.17 -6.96
CA ILE A 87 -2.62 0.39 -5.79
C ILE A 87 -4.03 0.81 -6.24
N ASN A 88 -4.10 1.68 -7.25
CA ASN A 88 -5.39 2.08 -7.82
C ASN A 88 -6.14 0.90 -8.40
N SER A 89 -5.43 0.02 -9.11
CA SER A 89 -5.99 -1.21 -9.66
C SER A 89 -6.63 -2.06 -8.58
N PHE A 90 -5.94 -2.23 -7.45
CA PHE A 90 -6.43 -3.07 -6.37
C PHE A 90 -7.69 -2.49 -5.72
N ILE A 91 -7.65 -1.22 -5.32
CA ILE A 91 -8.78 -0.59 -4.60
C ILE A 91 -10.01 -0.40 -5.49
N LYS A 92 -9.85 -0.42 -6.82
CA LYS A 92 -10.97 -0.34 -7.76
C LYS A 92 -11.51 -1.70 -8.16
N LYS A 93 -10.68 -2.73 -8.12
CA LYS A 93 -11.08 -4.10 -8.51
C LYS A 93 -11.85 -4.81 -7.41
N TYR A 94 -11.44 -4.68 -6.17
CA TYR A 94 -11.99 -5.45 -5.05
C TYR A 94 -12.98 -4.64 -4.23
N ASP A 95 -14.01 -5.34 -3.72
CA ASP A 95 -14.99 -4.74 -2.81
C ASP A 95 -14.39 -4.68 -1.41
N LEU A 96 -14.17 -3.47 -0.91
CA LEU A 96 -13.57 -3.21 0.40
C LEU A 96 -14.58 -2.61 1.39
N THR A 97 -15.86 -2.55 1.03
CA THR A 97 -16.89 -1.81 1.80
C THR A 97 -17.14 -2.38 3.19
N ASP A 98 -16.81 -3.64 3.43
CA ASP A 98 -16.93 -4.29 4.74
C ASP A 98 -15.58 -4.42 5.47
N LYS A 99 -14.52 -3.81 4.93
CA LYS A 99 -13.14 -3.94 5.44
C LYS A 99 -12.67 -2.71 6.19
N ILE A 100 -11.79 -2.94 7.18
CA ILE A 100 -11.03 -1.88 7.84
C ILE A 100 -9.68 -1.82 7.18
N ILE A 101 -9.33 -0.65 6.64
CA ILE A 101 -8.11 -0.46 5.84
C ILE A 101 -7.05 0.30 6.65
N TYR A 102 -5.83 -0.22 6.61
CA TYR A 102 -4.65 0.36 7.25
C TYR A 102 -3.68 0.78 6.14
N PRO A 103 -3.78 2.04 5.67
CA PRO A 103 -2.93 2.48 4.56
C PRO A 103 -1.50 2.74 5.01
N PHE A 104 -0.55 2.40 4.16
CA PHE A 104 0.86 2.74 4.39
C PHE A 104 1.52 3.08 3.05
N GLY A 105 2.66 3.74 3.12
CA GLY A 105 3.37 4.08 1.91
C GLY A 105 4.81 4.45 2.17
N THR A 106 5.61 4.41 1.11
CA THR A 106 7.00 4.83 1.13
C THR A 106 7.20 6.00 0.16
N ALA A 107 8.09 6.91 0.50
CA ALA A 107 8.44 8.03 -0.35
C ALA A 107 9.88 8.45 -0.06
N THR A 108 10.50 9.13 -1.04
CA THR A 108 11.84 9.67 -0.86
C THR A 108 11.83 10.86 0.09
N SER A 109 11.00 11.87 -0.18
CA SER A 109 10.96 13.11 0.59
C SER A 109 9.55 13.55 1.01
N ASN A 110 8.52 13.25 0.23
CA ASN A 110 7.14 13.59 0.58
C ASN A 110 6.16 12.68 -0.14
N PHE A 111 4.92 12.68 0.33
CA PHE A 111 3.87 11.82 -0.22
C PHE A 111 2.95 12.55 -1.20
N GLY A 112 3.10 13.86 -1.36
CA GLY A 112 2.19 14.61 -2.22
C GLY A 112 0.74 14.38 -1.85
N SER A 113 -0.08 13.98 -2.82
CA SER A 113 -1.51 13.72 -2.63
C SER A 113 -1.84 12.25 -2.36
N TYR A 114 -0.84 11.41 -2.06
CA TYR A 114 -1.02 9.96 -1.89
C TYR A 114 -2.21 9.61 -1.00
N PHE A 115 -2.18 10.04 0.25
CA PHE A 115 -3.17 9.59 1.22
C PHE A 115 -4.49 10.36 1.14
N GLU A 116 -4.46 11.60 0.74
CA GLU A 116 -5.68 12.36 0.47
C GLU A 116 -6.47 11.68 -0.67
N ARG A 117 -5.79 11.36 -1.74
CA ARG A 117 -6.39 10.66 -2.88
C ARG A 117 -6.81 9.24 -2.52
N PHE A 118 -5.97 8.51 -1.77
CA PHE A 118 -6.30 7.17 -1.31
C PHE A 118 -7.60 7.16 -0.50
N ASN A 119 -7.75 8.08 0.45
CA ASN A 119 -8.95 8.18 1.26
C ASN A 119 -10.20 8.48 0.44
N LYS A 120 -10.04 9.26 -0.63
CA LYS A 120 -11.13 9.60 -1.53
C LYS A 120 -11.53 8.42 -2.41
N GLU A 121 -10.56 7.69 -2.94
CA GLU A 121 -10.80 6.65 -3.93
C GLU A 121 -11.09 5.27 -3.34
N CYS A 122 -10.59 4.99 -2.15
CA CYS A 122 -10.82 3.70 -1.49
C CYS A 122 -12.15 3.70 -0.75
N LYS A 123 -13.10 2.85 -1.18
CA LYS A 123 -14.42 2.73 -0.55
C LYS A 123 -14.40 1.60 0.45
N ALA A 124 -14.16 1.93 1.72
CA ALA A 124 -14.01 0.96 2.79
C ALA A 124 -14.98 1.28 3.94
N LYS A 125 -15.14 0.32 4.85
CA LYS A 125 -15.91 0.54 6.09
C LYS A 125 -15.25 1.59 6.96
N GLU A 126 -13.91 1.50 7.08
CA GLU A 126 -13.11 2.45 7.84
C GLU A 126 -11.71 2.50 7.24
N ILE A 127 -11.12 3.69 7.19
CA ILE A 127 -9.72 3.88 6.77
C ILE A 127 -8.99 4.53 7.93
N LYS A 128 -7.98 3.84 8.46
CA LYS A 128 -7.18 4.32 9.59
C LYS A 128 -6.18 5.38 9.14
N LYS A 129 -5.55 6.05 10.09
CA LYS A 129 -4.48 7.01 9.78
C LYS A 129 -3.33 6.27 9.11
N PRO A 130 -2.73 6.87 8.06
CA PRO A 130 -1.70 6.18 7.30
C PRO A 130 -0.36 6.08 8.04
N LEU A 131 0.37 5.01 7.76
CA LEU A 131 1.78 4.89 8.11
C LEU A 131 2.60 5.47 6.96
N LYS A 132 3.31 6.55 7.24
CA LYS A 132 4.12 7.27 6.24
C LYS A 132 5.60 7.02 6.51
N ILE A 133 6.25 6.27 5.65
CA ILE A 133 7.66 5.94 5.80
C ILE A 133 8.48 6.66 4.73
N LEU A 134 9.26 7.64 5.16
CA LEU A 134 10.21 8.31 4.29
C LEU A 134 11.51 7.51 4.20
N ARG A 135 12.30 7.77 3.18
CA ARG A 135 13.59 7.12 2.94
C ARG A 135 14.50 7.14 4.17
N ALA A 136 14.54 8.27 4.88
CA ALA A 136 15.35 8.41 6.07
C ALA A 136 14.94 7.40 7.16
N THR A 137 13.65 7.19 7.35
CA THR A 137 13.12 6.24 8.33
C THR A 137 13.36 4.79 7.90
N LEU A 138 13.31 4.50 6.58
CA LEU A 138 13.69 3.18 6.07
C LEU A 138 15.12 2.82 6.45
N ASN A 139 16.01 3.80 6.43
CA ASN A 139 17.42 3.58 6.74
C ASN A 139 17.70 3.53 8.24
N LYS A 140 16.88 4.21 9.05
CA LYS A 140 17.06 4.25 10.49
C LYS A 140 15.72 4.52 11.20
N GLY A 141 15.34 3.64 12.12
CA GLY A 141 14.16 3.84 12.95
C GLY A 141 12.88 3.22 12.39
N LEU A 142 12.98 2.34 11.40
CA LEU A 142 11.81 1.71 10.79
C LEU A 142 11.01 0.89 11.80
N GLU A 143 11.69 0.07 12.60
CA GLU A 143 11.01 -0.81 13.56
C GLU A 143 10.19 0.01 14.57
N GLU A 144 10.79 1.05 15.13
CA GLU A 144 10.14 1.93 16.11
C GLU A 144 8.93 2.63 15.51
N ALA A 145 9.06 3.14 14.28
CA ALA A 145 7.98 3.83 13.59
C ALA A 145 6.80 2.89 13.34
N VAL A 146 7.08 1.67 12.89
CA VAL A 146 6.04 0.67 12.63
C VAL A 146 5.35 0.25 13.92
N LYS A 147 6.11 -0.03 14.98
CA LYS A 147 5.57 -0.43 16.27
C LYS A 147 4.65 0.65 16.85
N LEU A 148 5.10 1.89 16.84
CA LEU A 148 4.32 3.02 17.36
C LEU A 148 2.99 3.15 16.61
N TRP A 149 3.05 3.09 15.29
CA TRP A 149 1.84 3.20 14.46
C TRP A 149 0.87 2.04 14.71
N LEU A 150 1.40 0.81 14.81
CA LEU A 150 0.56 -0.36 15.11
C LEU A 150 -0.12 -0.22 16.47
N ASP A 151 0.59 0.27 17.49
CA ASP A 151 0.02 0.49 18.81
C ASP A 151 -1.09 1.54 18.79
N GLU A 152 -0.94 2.58 17.98
CA GLU A 152 -1.93 3.65 17.88
C GLU A 152 -3.15 3.25 17.05
N GLU A 153 -2.96 2.49 15.96
CA GLU A 153 -4.03 2.28 14.98
C GLU A 153 -4.54 0.84 14.91
N TYR A 154 -3.70 -0.15 15.20
CA TYR A 154 -4.04 -1.55 14.98
C TYR A 154 -4.26 -2.34 16.27
N ASN A 155 -3.37 -2.19 17.25
CA ASN A 155 -3.39 -2.99 18.49
C ASN A 155 -4.41 -2.52 19.52
N LYS A 156 -5.14 -1.45 19.25
CA LYS A 156 -6.18 -0.94 20.16
C LYS A 156 -7.36 -1.88 20.28
#